data_ac400206911e8d755f290177c0d1a30d
#
_entry.id   ac400206911e8d755f290177c0d1a30d
#
_cell.length_a   1.000
_cell.length_b   1.000
_cell.length_c   1.000
_cell.angle_alpha   90.00
_cell.angle_beta   90.00
_cell.angle_gamma   90.00
#
_symmetry.space_group_name_H-M   'P 1'
#
loop_
_entity.id
_entity.type
_entity.pdbx_description
1 polymer ?
#
loop_
_entity_poly.entity_id
_entity_poly.type
_entity_poly.pdbx_seq_one_letter_code
_entity_poly.pdbx_strand_id
1 'polypeptide(L)'
;MKIKERLTNKDAWIRYRDSLRYALHCIVRPFDGFWDLTHEKRGSMAAANTIVILVLLTNLIKLGATSFVFNPVNWDNVNLILEIATFLVPFIVYVVANWCLTTLFDGKGTLKDIWMGTAYAMTPYVIIQLILIPMSNVVTEEEGAFYTVFSNFSMIWCGLLIIASVMMIHDFMLGKACLLYTSDAADEL
;
A
#
# COMPACT_ATOMS: atom_id res chain seq x y z
N MET A 1 -6.84 -21.34 -21.68
CA MET A 1 -6.71 -22.63 -20.97
C MET A 1 -5.79 -22.53 -19.75
N LYS A 2 -4.56 -21.99 -19.83
CA LYS A 2 -3.61 -21.89 -18.70
C LYS A 2 -4.05 -21.03 -17.48
N ILE A 3 -4.94 -20.06 -17.66
CA ILE A 3 -5.42 -19.22 -16.54
C ILE A 3 -6.42 -20.00 -15.66
N LYS A 4 -7.27 -20.83 -16.26
CA LYS A 4 -8.26 -21.63 -15.54
C LYS A 4 -7.62 -22.74 -14.69
N GLU A 5 -6.53 -23.34 -15.16
CA GLU A 5 -5.77 -24.33 -14.39
C GLU A 5 -5.05 -23.73 -13.16
N ARG A 6 -4.55 -22.47 -13.26
CA ARG A 6 -3.95 -21.77 -12.11
C ARG A 6 -4.95 -21.45 -11.00
N LEU A 7 -6.19 -21.17 -11.37
CA LEU A 7 -7.26 -20.86 -10.41
C LEU A 7 -7.82 -22.09 -9.70
N THR A 8 -7.64 -23.27 -10.26
CA THR A 8 -8.16 -24.53 -9.69
C THR A 8 -7.17 -25.23 -8.75
N ASN A 9 -5.93 -24.75 -8.67
CA ASN A 9 -4.90 -25.33 -7.82
C ASN A 9 -5.03 -24.75 -6.39
N LYS A 10 -5.48 -25.56 -5.43
CA LYS A 10 -5.64 -25.18 -4.01
C LYS A 10 -4.38 -24.54 -3.42
N ASP A 11 -3.20 -25.02 -3.82
CA ASP A 11 -1.91 -24.48 -3.33
C ASP A 11 -1.62 -23.07 -3.85
N ALA A 12 -2.08 -22.74 -5.07
CA ALA A 12 -1.96 -21.37 -5.60
C ALA A 12 -2.88 -20.39 -4.86
N TRP A 13 -4.09 -20.83 -4.49
CA TRP A 13 -5.03 -20.06 -3.70
C TRP A 13 -4.54 -19.83 -2.27
N ILE A 14 -3.96 -20.85 -1.65
CA ILE A 14 -3.37 -20.74 -0.30
C ILE A 14 -2.23 -19.72 -0.32
N ARG A 15 -1.29 -19.83 -1.24
CA ARG A 15 -0.17 -18.88 -1.40
C ARG A 15 -0.64 -17.45 -1.68
N TYR A 16 -1.67 -17.27 -2.51
CA TYR A 16 -2.24 -15.96 -2.79
C TYR A 16 -2.87 -15.33 -1.54
N ARG A 17 -3.68 -16.09 -0.81
CA ARG A 17 -4.30 -15.66 0.44
C ARG A 17 -3.25 -15.30 1.50
N ASP A 18 -2.21 -16.13 1.62
CA ASP A 18 -1.15 -15.91 2.59
C ASP A 18 -0.32 -14.67 2.22
N SER A 19 -0.10 -14.43 0.92
CA SER A 19 0.52 -13.20 0.43
C SER A 19 -0.33 -11.95 0.70
N LEU A 20 -1.68 -12.03 0.60
CA LEU A 20 -2.56 -10.93 0.99
C LEU A 20 -2.54 -10.68 2.52
N ARG A 21 -2.55 -11.74 3.32
CA ARG A 21 -2.42 -11.61 4.78
C ARG A 21 -1.08 -11.01 5.19
N TYR A 22 -0.05 -11.29 4.42
CA TYR A 22 1.28 -10.73 4.65
C TYR A 22 1.31 -9.20 4.54
N ALA A 23 0.38 -8.59 3.79
CA ALA A 23 0.22 -7.14 3.76
C ALA A 23 -0.07 -6.54 5.15
N LEU A 24 -0.82 -7.26 6.00
CA LEU A 24 -1.06 -6.84 7.39
C LEU A 24 0.21 -6.91 8.24
N HIS A 25 1.08 -7.90 7.98
CA HIS A 25 2.37 -8.00 8.65
C HIS A 25 3.27 -6.80 8.30
N CYS A 26 3.30 -6.38 7.04
CA CYS A 26 4.05 -5.20 6.60
C CYS A 26 3.58 -3.90 7.28
N ILE A 27 2.32 -3.81 7.72
CA ILE A 27 1.82 -2.64 8.46
C ILE A 27 2.43 -2.57 9.86
N VAL A 28 2.54 -3.71 10.56
CA VAL A 28 2.96 -3.77 11.97
C VAL A 28 4.49 -3.79 12.08
N ARG A 29 5.16 -4.51 11.18
CA ARG A 29 6.62 -4.66 11.14
C ARG A 29 7.14 -4.28 9.75
N PRO A 30 7.26 -2.99 9.43
CA PRO A 30 7.55 -2.55 8.07
C PRO A 30 8.92 -2.99 7.58
N PHE A 31 9.95 -2.90 8.40
CA PHE A 31 11.31 -3.26 7.97
C PHE A 31 11.45 -4.76 7.68
N ASP A 32 11.05 -5.61 8.61
CA ASP A 32 11.08 -7.08 8.43
C ASP A 32 10.14 -7.49 7.28
N GLY A 33 8.93 -6.91 7.26
CA GLY A 33 7.92 -7.22 6.26
C GLY A 33 8.37 -6.91 4.82
N PHE A 34 8.96 -5.75 4.57
CA PHE A 34 9.44 -5.40 3.23
C PHE A 34 10.74 -6.11 2.87
N TRP A 35 11.58 -6.44 3.84
CA TRP A 35 12.75 -7.29 3.62
C TRP A 35 12.35 -8.67 3.11
N ASP A 36 11.50 -9.37 3.85
CA ASP A 36 11.01 -10.71 3.48
C ASP A 36 10.24 -10.70 2.14
N LEU A 37 9.51 -9.61 1.86
CA LEU A 37 8.73 -9.46 0.64
C LEU A 37 9.62 -9.60 -0.61
N THR A 38 10.83 -9.04 -0.56
CA THR A 38 11.77 -9.01 -1.67
C THR A 38 12.76 -10.16 -1.64
N HIS A 39 13.35 -10.46 -0.47
CA HIS A 39 14.43 -11.45 -0.32
C HIS A 39 13.90 -12.88 -0.16
N GLU A 40 12.86 -13.07 0.65
CA GLU A 40 12.21 -14.39 0.82
C GLU A 40 11.09 -14.66 -0.21
N LYS A 41 10.82 -13.72 -1.11
CA LYS A 41 9.77 -13.81 -2.15
C LYS A 41 8.39 -14.17 -1.58
N ARG A 42 8.08 -13.69 -0.38
CA ARG A 42 6.75 -13.87 0.24
C ARG A 42 5.69 -13.01 -0.43
N GLY A 43 6.09 -11.96 -1.14
CA GLY A 43 5.21 -11.14 -1.96
C GLY A 43 4.74 -11.84 -3.23
N SER A 44 3.58 -11.45 -3.71
CA SER A 44 3.02 -11.91 -4.98
C SER A 44 2.55 -10.71 -5.81
N MET A 45 2.95 -10.68 -7.10
CA MET A 45 2.45 -9.67 -8.04
C MET A 45 0.92 -9.69 -8.16
N ALA A 46 0.31 -10.87 -8.02
CA ALA A 46 -1.15 -10.99 -8.03
C ALA A 46 -1.78 -10.30 -6.81
N ALA A 47 -1.19 -10.48 -5.62
CA ALA A 47 -1.65 -9.81 -4.40
C ALA A 47 -1.41 -8.30 -4.47
N ALA A 48 -0.25 -7.85 -4.97
CA ALA A 48 0.05 -6.44 -5.19
C ALA A 48 -0.99 -5.77 -6.12
N ASN A 49 -1.27 -6.38 -7.27
CA ASN A 49 -2.28 -5.88 -8.20
C ASN A 49 -3.68 -5.83 -7.57
N THR A 50 -4.02 -6.82 -6.73
CA THR A 50 -5.29 -6.81 -5.99
C THR A 50 -5.36 -5.65 -5.01
N ILE A 51 -4.28 -5.34 -4.30
CA ILE A 51 -4.23 -4.19 -3.38
C ILE A 51 -4.40 -2.88 -4.17
N VAL A 52 -3.73 -2.71 -5.32
CA VAL A 52 -3.89 -1.53 -6.19
C VAL A 52 -5.35 -1.39 -6.65
N ILE A 53 -5.99 -2.49 -7.06
CA ILE A 53 -7.41 -2.50 -7.44
C ILE A 53 -8.29 -2.14 -6.23
N LEU A 54 -7.99 -2.65 -5.04
CA LEU A 54 -8.71 -2.30 -3.82
C LEU A 54 -8.57 -0.81 -3.46
N VAL A 55 -7.39 -0.20 -3.64
CA VAL A 55 -7.20 1.25 -3.47
C VAL A 55 -8.07 2.02 -4.45
N LEU A 56 -8.08 1.65 -5.73
CA LEU A 56 -8.92 2.27 -6.74
C LEU A 56 -10.40 2.16 -6.39
N LEU A 57 -10.86 0.96 -6.02
CA LEU A 57 -12.25 0.74 -5.59
C LEU A 57 -12.59 1.57 -4.35
N THR A 58 -11.69 1.64 -3.38
CA THR A 58 -11.88 2.47 -2.17
C THR A 58 -12.03 3.95 -2.53
N ASN A 59 -11.21 4.47 -3.47
CA ASN A 59 -11.34 5.85 -3.95
C ASN A 59 -12.69 6.10 -4.64
N LEU A 60 -13.15 5.17 -5.48
CA LEU A 60 -14.44 5.28 -6.15
C LEU A 60 -15.61 5.20 -5.16
N ILE A 61 -15.54 4.28 -4.18
CA ILE A 61 -16.53 4.18 -3.11
C ILE A 61 -16.54 5.46 -2.26
N LYS A 62 -15.35 5.98 -1.93
CA LYS A 62 -15.22 7.24 -1.19
C LYS A 62 -15.89 8.39 -1.91
N LEU A 63 -15.74 8.48 -3.23
CA LEU A 63 -16.36 9.53 -4.05
C LEU A 63 -17.90 9.53 -3.93
N GLY A 64 -18.52 8.34 -3.93
CA GLY A 64 -19.98 8.20 -3.93
C GLY A 64 -20.63 7.97 -2.57
N ALA A 65 -19.91 7.39 -1.61
CA ALA A 65 -20.45 6.95 -0.34
C ALA A 65 -20.05 7.80 0.87
N THR A 66 -19.10 8.75 0.70
CA THR A 66 -18.76 9.69 1.76
C THR A 66 -19.80 10.80 1.86
N SER A 67 -20.16 11.18 3.09
CA SER A 67 -21.10 12.28 3.34
C SER A 67 -20.69 13.56 2.62
N PHE A 68 -21.67 14.29 2.07
CA PHE A 68 -21.47 15.57 1.38
C PHE A 68 -20.74 16.62 2.24
N VAL A 69 -20.90 16.55 3.55
CA VAL A 69 -20.21 17.43 4.51
C VAL A 69 -18.69 17.32 4.40
N PHE A 70 -18.16 16.10 4.19
CA PHE A 70 -16.73 15.84 4.14
C PHE A 70 -16.16 15.73 2.72
N ASN A 71 -17.03 15.51 1.75
CA ASN A 71 -16.65 15.39 0.34
C ASN A 71 -17.74 16.02 -0.56
N PRO A 72 -17.76 17.36 -0.68
CA PRO A 72 -18.74 18.05 -1.52
C PRO A 72 -18.45 17.80 -3.00
N VAL A 73 -19.00 16.72 -3.54
CA VAL A 73 -18.82 16.31 -4.93
C VAL A 73 -19.87 17.02 -5.81
N ASN A 74 -19.39 17.72 -6.83
CA ASN A 74 -20.25 18.22 -7.89
C ASN A 74 -20.38 17.15 -8.99
N TRP A 75 -21.47 16.40 -8.96
CA TRP A 75 -21.72 15.26 -9.85
C TRP A 75 -21.76 15.63 -11.33
N ASP A 76 -22.11 16.89 -11.67
CA ASP A 76 -22.14 17.36 -13.08
C ASP A 76 -20.75 17.37 -13.72
N ASN A 77 -19.70 17.46 -12.92
CA ASN A 77 -18.31 17.56 -13.38
C ASN A 77 -17.48 16.29 -13.08
N VAL A 78 -18.09 15.24 -12.51
CA VAL A 78 -17.35 14.02 -12.18
C VAL A 78 -16.99 13.25 -13.45
N ASN A 79 -15.69 13.08 -13.66
CA ASN A 79 -15.16 12.24 -14.71
C ASN A 79 -14.46 11.02 -14.08
N LEU A 80 -15.09 9.87 -14.17
CA LEU A 80 -14.59 8.63 -13.58
C LEU A 80 -13.19 8.25 -14.10
N ILE A 81 -12.91 8.52 -15.37
CA ILE A 81 -11.61 8.24 -15.99
C ILE A 81 -10.54 9.14 -15.35
N LEU A 82 -10.87 10.40 -15.10
CA LEU A 82 -9.98 11.35 -14.46
C LEU A 82 -9.69 10.94 -13.02
N GLU A 83 -10.70 10.48 -12.25
CA GLU A 83 -10.53 10.00 -10.88
C GLU A 83 -9.60 8.79 -10.81
N ILE A 84 -9.77 7.82 -11.72
CA ILE A 84 -8.87 6.67 -11.82
C ILE A 84 -7.45 7.13 -12.19
N ALA A 85 -7.32 8.05 -13.14
CA ALA A 85 -6.04 8.57 -13.60
C ALA A 85 -5.32 9.36 -12.50
N THR A 86 -6.03 10.12 -11.68
CA THR A 86 -5.47 10.92 -10.57
C THR A 86 -4.74 10.06 -9.55
N PHE A 87 -5.14 8.81 -9.37
CA PHE A 87 -4.40 7.85 -8.54
C PHE A 87 -3.36 7.06 -9.35
N LEU A 88 -3.77 6.49 -10.49
CA LEU A 88 -2.96 5.52 -11.21
C LEU A 88 -1.72 6.16 -11.86
N VAL A 89 -1.85 7.38 -12.40
CA VAL A 89 -0.74 8.08 -13.05
C VAL A 89 0.38 8.41 -12.06
N PRO A 90 0.14 9.07 -10.90
CA PRO A 90 1.18 9.31 -9.91
C PRO A 90 1.80 8.01 -9.37
N PHE A 91 1.00 6.96 -9.18
CA PHE A 91 1.49 5.65 -8.73
C PHE A 91 2.48 5.05 -9.72
N ILE A 92 2.14 5.03 -11.01
CA ILE A 92 3.02 4.51 -12.07
C ILE A 92 4.28 5.38 -12.21
N VAL A 93 4.10 6.71 -12.23
CA VAL A 93 5.22 7.66 -12.32
C VAL A 93 6.18 7.48 -11.14
N TYR A 94 5.66 7.31 -9.93
CA TYR A 94 6.47 7.04 -8.74
C TYR A 94 7.29 5.75 -8.89
N VAL A 95 6.64 4.65 -9.30
CA VAL A 95 7.32 3.35 -9.46
C VAL A 95 8.41 3.43 -10.53
N VAL A 96 8.13 4.08 -11.66
CA VAL A 96 9.10 4.24 -12.76
C VAL A 96 10.23 5.17 -12.34
N ALA A 97 9.94 6.30 -11.70
CA ALA A 97 10.95 7.25 -11.22
C ALA A 97 11.87 6.58 -10.19
N ASN A 98 11.31 5.83 -9.25
CA ASN A 98 12.08 5.08 -8.27
C ASN A 98 12.98 4.03 -8.94
N TRP A 99 12.46 3.31 -9.93
CA TRP A 99 13.26 2.36 -10.69
C TRP A 99 14.39 3.05 -11.49
N CYS A 100 14.13 4.22 -12.09
CA CYS A 100 15.17 4.99 -12.77
C CYS A 100 16.27 5.45 -11.79
N LEU A 101 15.90 5.82 -10.56
CA LEU A 101 16.87 6.20 -9.53
C LEU A 101 17.75 5.01 -9.09
N THR A 102 17.26 3.77 -9.16
CA THR A 102 18.08 2.58 -8.83
C THR A 102 19.28 2.44 -9.75
N THR A 103 19.11 2.78 -11.03
CA THR A 103 20.23 2.75 -12.01
C THR A 103 21.26 3.83 -11.78
N LEU A 104 20.90 4.94 -11.11
CA LEU A 104 21.81 6.03 -10.79
C LEU A 104 22.56 5.82 -9.46
N PHE A 105 21.97 5.11 -8.51
CA PHE A 105 22.49 4.94 -7.15
C PHE A 105 22.90 3.51 -6.82
N ASP A 106 23.17 2.66 -7.82
CA ASP A 106 23.54 1.24 -7.66
C ASP A 106 22.56 0.46 -6.77
N GLY A 107 21.27 0.83 -6.77
CA GLY A 107 20.22 0.14 -6.04
C GLY A 107 19.95 -1.25 -6.64
N LYS A 108 19.57 -2.21 -5.78
CA LYS A 108 19.35 -3.62 -6.19
C LYS A 108 17.91 -3.94 -6.60
N GLY A 109 16.95 -3.03 -6.33
CA GLY A 109 15.53 -3.26 -6.54
C GLY A 109 15.14 -3.43 -8.01
N THR A 110 14.37 -4.47 -8.32
CA THR A 110 13.75 -4.62 -9.64
C THR A 110 12.44 -3.82 -9.72
N LEU A 111 12.00 -3.49 -10.94
CA LEU A 111 10.70 -2.82 -11.15
C LEU A 111 9.53 -3.58 -10.48
N LYS A 112 9.63 -4.92 -10.44
CA LYS A 112 8.60 -5.77 -9.79
C LYS A 112 8.61 -5.62 -8.27
N ASP A 113 9.79 -5.52 -7.67
CA ASP A 113 9.93 -5.38 -6.22
C ASP A 113 9.42 -4.00 -5.77
N ILE A 114 9.75 -2.94 -6.53
CA ILE A 114 9.26 -1.58 -6.27
C ILE A 114 7.73 -1.51 -6.40
N TRP A 115 7.18 -2.14 -7.45
CA TRP A 115 5.72 -2.23 -7.63
C TRP A 115 5.04 -2.94 -6.46
N MET A 116 5.56 -4.10 -6.07
CA MET A 116 5.03 -4.86 -4.93
C MET A 116 5.13 -4.07 -3.63
N GLY A 117 6.31 -3.54 -3.31
CA GLY A 117 6.52 -2.78 -2.09
C GLY A 117 5.60 -1.57 -1.99
N THR A 118 5.47 -0.79 -3.07
CA THR A 118 4.58 0.38 -3.11
C THR A 118 3.12 -0.02 -2.96
N ALA A 119 2.67 -1.09 -3.62
CA ALA A 119 1.30 -1.59 -3.50
C ALA A 119 0.99 -2.06 -2.07
N TYR A 120 1.89 -2.83 -1.45
CA TYR A 120 1.72 -3.32 -0.08
C TYR A 120 1.73 -2.16 0.94
N ALA A 121 2.52 -1.12 0.71
CA ALA A 121 2.56 0.07 1.56
C ALA A 121 1.24 0.86 1.57
N MET A 122 0.37 0.68 0.57
CA MET A 122 -0.94 1.33 0.51
C MET A 122 -2.05 0.58 1.26
N THR A 123 -1.77 -0.58 1.83
CA THR A 123 -2.77 -1.38 2.55
C THR A 123 -3.45 -0.63 3.71
N PRO A 124 -2.75 0.16 4.57
CA PRO A 124 -3.40 0.90 5.66
C PRO A 124 -4.44 1.89 5.15
N TYR A 125 -4.19 2.53 4.00
CA TYR A 125 -5.15 3.45 3.39
C TYR A 125 -6.49 2.76 3.12
N VAL A 126 -6.46 1.57 2.51
CA VAL A 126 -7.67 0.80 2.21
C VAL A 126 -8.44 0.48 3.50
N ILE A 127 -7.74 -0.01 4.53
CA ILE A 127 -8.38 -0.43 5.79
C ILE A 127 -9.02 0.78 6.49
N ILE A 128 -8.28 1.87 6.63
CA ILE A 128 -8.75 3.05 7.36
C ILE A 128 -9.89 3.73 6.59
N GLN A 129 -9.78 3.90 5.28
CA GLN A 129 -10.81 4.56 4.49
C GLN A 129 -12.10 3.75 4.43
N LEU A 130 -12.04 2.41 4.37
CA LEU A 130 -13.25 1.56 4.43
C LEU A 130 -14.00 1.69 5.76
N ILE A 131 -13.33 2.06 6.85
CA ILE A 131 -13.97 2.35 8.14
C ILE A 131 -14.50 3.79 8.15
N LEU A 132 -13.74 4.74 7.61
CA LEU A 132 -14.10 6.15 7.61
C LEU A 132 -15.29 6.50 6.71
N ILE A 133 -15.46 5.79 5.60
CA ILE A 133 -16.56 6.03 4.65
C ILE A 133 -17.93 5.88 5.34
N PRO A 134 -18.30 4.74 5.96
CA PRO A 134 -19.57 4.64 6.68
C PRO A 134 -19.63 5.57 7.89
N MET A 135 -18.50 5.79 8.58
CA MET A 135 -18.43 6.71 9.71
C MET A 135 -18.77 8.15 9.32
N SER A 136 -18.38 8.60 8.13
CA SER A 136 -18.67 9.95 7.62
C SER A 136 -20.17 10.27 7.54
N ASN A 137 -21.03 9.25 7.41
CA ASN A 137 -22.47 9.43 7.32
C ASN A 137 -23.17 9.49 8.69
N VAL A 138 -22.45 9.18 9.76
CA VAL A 138 -22.96 9.19 11.15
C VAL A 138 -22.43 10.38 11.92
N VAL A 139 -21.21 10.81 11.62
CA VAL A 139 -20.50 11.90 12.30
C VAL A 139 -21.06 13.25 11.89
N THR A 140 -21.28 14.13 12.85
CA THR A 140 -21.72 15.51 12.62
C THR A 140 -20.58 16.42 12.16
N GLU A 141 -20.89 17.61 11.67
CA GLU A 141 -19.88 18.59 11.23
C GLU A 141 -18.94 19.00 12.39
N GLU A 142 -19.47 19.11 13.60
CA GLU A 142 -18.70 19.47 14.80
C GLU A 142 -17.66 18.40 15.17
N GLU A 143 -17.95 17.13 14.88
CA GLU A 143 -17.04 15.99 15.11
C GLU A 143 -16.14 15.67 13.91
N GLY A 144 -16.27 16.44 12.82
CA GLY A 144 -15.54 16.23 11.56
C GLY A 144 -14.01 16.27 11.69
N ALA A 145 -13.50 16.86 12.77
CA ALA A 145 -12.08 16.85 13.08
C ALA A 145 -11.52 15.42 13.18
N PHE A 146 -12.27 14.47 13.76
CA PHE A 146 -11.86 13.07 13.85
C PHE A 146 -11.72 12.42 12.46
N TYR A 147 -12.71 12.65 11.58
CA TYR A 147 -12.64 12.14 10.20
C TYR A 147 -11.38 12.63 9.49
N THR A 148 -11.11 13.95 9.58
CA THR A 148 -9.95 14.57 8.94
C THR A 148 -8.62 14.05 9.51
N VAL A 149 -8.50 13.93 10.83
CA VAL A 149 -7.30 13.44 11.50
C VAL A 149 -7.01 11.99 11.07
N PHE A 150 -7.99 11.08 11.11
CA PHE A 150 -7.78 9.69 10.73
C PHE A 150 -7.52 9.54 9.22
N SER A 151 -8.16 10.35 8.38
CA SER A 151 -7.88 10.36 6.95
C SER A 151 -6.44 10.79 6.64
N ASN A 152 -5.97 11.87 7.27
CA ASN A 152 -4.59 12.32 7.14
C ASN A 152 -3.60 11.32 7.74
N PHE A 153 -3.92 10.72 8.88
CA PHE A 153 -3.10 9.67 9.49
C PHE A 153 -2.89 8.50 8.53
N SER A 154 -3.94 8.06 7.82
CA SER A 154 -3.82 6.97 6.84
C SER A 154 -2.81 7.29 5.73
N MET A 155 -2.81 8.54 5.25
CA MET A 155 -1.88 9.01 4.20
C MET A 155 -0.44 9.09 4.71
N ILE A 156 -0.24 9.66 5.91
CA ILE A 156 1.10 9.75 6.54
C ILE A 156 1.65 8.35 6.78
N TRP A 157 0.83 7.43 7.29
CA TRP A 157 1.25 6.05 7.53
C TRP A 157 1.67 5.34 6.25
N CYS A 158 0.91 5.49 5.16
CA CYS A 158 1.30 4.97 3.85
C CYS A 158 2.62 5.58 3.37
N GLY A 159 2.83 6.88 3.56
CA GLY A 159 4.09 7.55 3.22
C GLY A 159 5.29 6.96 3.96
N LEU A 160 5.15 6.72 5.27
CA LEU A 160 6.20 6.08 6.08
C LEU A 160 6.49 4.64 5.60
N LEU A 161 5.45 3.87 5.26
CA LEU A 161 5.61 2.52 4.73
C LEU A 161 6.27 2.51 3.35
N ILE A 162 5.98 3.49 2.50
CA ILE A 162 6.64 3.65 1.20
C ILE A 162 8.14 3.92 1.40
N ILE A 163 8.50 4.80 2.33
CA ILE A 163 9.92 5.06 2.65
C ILE A 163 10.60 3.80 3.17
N ALA A 164 9.99 3.08 4.11
CA ALA A 164 10.51 1.82 4.62
C ALA A 164 10.68 0.77 3.51
N SER A 165 9.71 0.67 2.60
CA SER A 165 9.77 -0.22 1.44
C SER A 165 10.96 0.10 0.54
N VAL A 166 11.18 1.37 0.19
CA VAL A 166 12.32 1.80 -0.64
C VAL A 166 13.64 1.45 0.04
N MET A 167 13.77 1.73 1.35
CA MET A 167 14.98 1.43 2.10
C MET A 167 15.31 -0.07 2.08
N MET A 168 14.31 -0.93 2.23
CA MET A 168 14.51 -2.38 2.26
C MET A 168 14.75 -2.98 0.86
N ILE A 169 14.06 -2.47 -0.16
CA ILE A 169 14.20 -2.95 -1.55
C ILE A 169 15.59 -2.62 -2.12
N HIS A 170 16.12 -1.44 -1.79
CA HIS A 170 17.39 -0.97 -2.33
C HIS A 170 18.60 -1.29 -1.45
N ASP A 171 18.42 -2.01 -0.35
CA ASP A 171 19.50 -2.35 0.59
C ASP A 171 20.26 -1.10 1.10
N PHE A 172 19.57 0.04 1.24
CA PHE A 172 20.23 1.23 1.74
C PHE A 172 20.73 1.01 3.18
N MET A 173 21.95 1.48 3.44
CA MET A 173 22.72 1.23 4.68
C MET A 173 21.98 1.58 5.98
N LEU A 174 21.04 2.52 5.95
CA LEU A 174 20.20 2.89 7.10
C LEU A 174 19.31 1.74 7.57
N GLY A 175 18.76 0.94 6.66
CA GLY A 175 17.94 -0.23 7.00
C GLY A 175 18.75 -1.34 7.66
N LYS A 176 19.96 -1.60 7.18
CA LYS A 176 20.86 -2.62 7.78
C LYS A 176 21.38 -2.19 9.15
N ALA A 177 21.72 -0.92 9.32
CA ALA A 177 22.16 -0.38 10.61
C ALA A 177 21.05 -0.47 11.66
N CYS A 178 19.81 -0.17 11.30
CA CYS A 178 18.67 -0.25 12.22
C CYS A 178 18.36 -1.69 12.63
N LEU A 179 18.41 -2.65 11.69
CA LEU A 179 18.19 -4.07 11.97
C LEU A 179 19.32 -4.68 12.82
N LEU A 180 20.57 -4.34 12.53
CA LEU A 180 21.72 -4.79 13.33
C LEU A 180 21.65 -4.27 14.77
N TYR A 181 21.28 -2.98 14.94
CA TYR A 181 21.17 -2.39 16.28
C TYR A 181 20.03 -3.00 17.11
N THR A 182 18.93 -3.41 16.48
CA THR A 182 17.83 -4.09 17.20
C THR A 182 18.13 -5.56 17.47
N SER A 183 18.91 -6.23 16.61
CA SER A 183 19.33 -7.62 16.80
C SER A 183 20.38 -7.72 17.91
N ASP A 184 21.41 -6.86 17.92
CA ASP A 184 22.42 -6.85 18.98
C ASP A 184 21.84 -6.52 20.35
N ALA A 185 20.84 -5.61 20.41
CA ALA A 185 20.14 -5.28 21.65
C ALA A 185 19.23 -6.42 22.16
N ALA A 186 18.82 -7.35 21.29
CA ALA A 186 18.01 -8.50 21.67
C ALA A 186 18.87 -9.70 22.12
N ASP A 187 20.12 -9.78 21.65
CA ASP A 187 21.05 -10.85 22.04
C ASP A 187 21.81 -10.55 23.34
N GLU A 188 21.74 -9.31 23.86
CA GLU A 188 22.33 -8.90 25.16
C GLU A 188 21.35 -8.96 26.34
N LEU A 189 20.10 -9.41 26.14
CA LEU A 189 19.09 -9.60 27.19
C LEU A 189 18.83 -11.09 27.44
#